data_544573c439095d5b46c602aa90637940
#
_entry.id   544573c439095d5b46c602aa90637940
#
_cell.length_a   1.000
_cell.length_b   1.000
_cell.length_c   1.000
_cell.angle_alpha   90.00
_cell.angle_beta   90.00
_cell.angle_gamma   90.00
#
_symmetry.space_group_name_H-M   'P 1'
#
loop_
_entity.id
_entity.type
_entity.pdbx_description
1 polymer ?
#
loop_
_entity_poly.entity_id
_entity_poly.type
_entity_poly.pdbx_seq_one_letter_code
_entity_poly.pdbx_strand_id
1 'polypeptide(L)'
;MNTSIHAIDAAILVAYLIMLTGVGLYFSRRQVNLDEFFRARQSMTWLPVGLSLMAALDSAIDYLMQPSSTIRYGLILLVGTSSWLLLYPWVARVTLPFYRRLNLYTTYEYLEARFDVRVRSLAAGIFIVWRLGWMATAIYVPCLAISAATGGGIPLIGTILALGVVVTFYTALGGVHAVIWNDVAQFVVRFGGLTAVVVIASRSVPGGLSEIWQVASAAGKTTLFAPIAGSPDGFFAGVQAFFEQPLNVVSIMFALMVGRMAAYVGDQIMVQRLQTTRSLKDARRAFVVTAAGDIIWMFALSFVGLALFAYFQRHPLPPDFSTDKILPYFMSLTFPRGIVGLVIASIMASSLSSVDSAINSCTSVVVVDFYNRLVLGRQTDDRGGRGDDRRQVLVARVATVGFGALGTLLAINVSRIGSLLEIANKLINAFTGPLFGIYLLAMFSRRATAVPVLIAGVLGSFTSYYVAYRTSIGFMWPSTFGLAATLIAGWVLTVVLRTRPSEAALKLTWWEVVKSEAAANLV
;
A
#
# COMPACT_ATOMS: atom_id res chain seq x y z
N MET A 1 -29.03 21.10 -9.08
CA MET A 1 -28.44 21.05 -7.73
C MET A 1 -27.20 21.93 -7.71
N ASN A 2 -27.20 23.03 -6.95
CA ASN A 2 -25.97 23.83 -6.75
C ASN A 2 -25.07 23.11 -5.77
N THR A 3 -24.23 22.23 -6.29
CA THR A 3 -23.24 21.42 -5.54
C THR A 3 -21.87 22.09 -5.51
N SER A 4 -21.85 23.40 -5.25
CA SER A 4 -20.60 24.11 -5.00
C SER A 4 -20.08 23.77 -3.61
N ILE A 5 -18.79 23.45 -3.49
CA ILE A 5 -18.12 23.38 -2.19
C ILE A 5 -18.37 24.71 -1.47
N HIS A 6 -18.93 24.65 -0.27
CA HIS A 6 -19.21 25.87 0.50
C HIS A 6 -17.88 26.50 0.97
N ALA A 7 -17.86 27.81 1.18
CA ALA A 7 -16.64 28.51 1.61
C ALA A 7 -15.99 27.92 2.88
N ILE A 8 -16.81 27.41 3.81
CA ILE A 8 -16.32 26.73 5.02
C ILE A 8 -15.58 25.43 4.68
N ASP A 9 -16.12 24.63 3.74
CA ASP A 9 -15.48 23.38 3.30
C ASP A 9 -14.14 23.67 2.61
N ALA A 10 -14.11 24.68 1.74
CA ALA A 10 -12.87 25.15 1.10
C ALA A 10 -11.85 25.66 2.12
N ALA A 11 -12.28 26.41 3.13
CA ALA A 11 -11.41 26.90 4.20
C ALA A 11 -10.78 25.75 5.00
N ILE A 12 -11.54 24.68 5.30
CA ILE A 12 -11.03 23.48 5.99
C ILE A 12 -9.96 22.80 5.13
N LEU A 13 -10.20 22.64 3.82
CA LEU A 13 -9.23 22.03 2.91
C LEU A 13 -7.95 22.85 2.81
N VAL A 14 -8.04 24.17 2.69
CA VAL A 14 -6.88 25.05 2.65
C VAL A 14 -6.11 25.01 3.98
N ALA A 15 -6.79 25.06 5.13
CA ALA A 15 -6.17 24.96 6.44
C ALA A 15 -5.43 23.62 6.62
N TYR A 16 -6.02 22.52 6.14
CA TYR A 16 -5.38 21.21 6.13
C TYR A 16 -4.08 21.20 5.29
N LEU A 17 -4.09 21.75 4.08
CA LEU A 17 -2.90 21.82 3.22
C LEU A 17 -1.80 22.73 3.79
N ILE A 18 -2.19 23.86 4.42
CA ILE A 18 -1.25 24.75 5.13
C ILE A 18 -0.60 24.01 6.30
N MET A 19 -1.38 23.26 7.09
CA MET A 19 -0.85 22.45 8.21
C MET A 19 0.21 21.45 7.72
N LEU A 20 -0.06 20.67 6.65
CA LEU A 20 0.89 19.71 6.09
C LEU A 20 2.18 20.38 5.61
N THR A 21 2.03 21.47 4.86
CA THR A 21 3.18 22.24 4.35
C THR A 21 4.01 22.80 5.50
N GLY A 22 3.36 23.29 6.55
CA GLY A 22 4.00 23.80 7.77
C GLY A 22 4.83 22.75 8.49
N VAL A 23 4.29 21.54 8.64
CA VAL A 23 5.03 20.40 9.23
C VAL A 23 6.24 20.05 8.37
N GLY A 24 6.05 19.94 7.04
CA GLY A 24 7.14 19.68 6.10
C GLY A 24 8.26 20.72 6.19
N LEU A 25 7.92 22.01 6.23
CA LEU A 25 8.88 23.12 6.36
C LEU A 25 9.61 23.10 7.71
N TYR A 26 8.92 22.77 8.81
CA TYR A 26 9.51 22.69 10.13
C TYR A 26 10.64 21.64 10.19
N PHE A 27 10.40 20.45 9.63
CA PHE A 27 11.38 19.38 9.62
C PHE A 27 12.46 19.52 8.53
N SER A 28 12.19 20.23 7.42
CA SER A 28 13.16 20.42 6.33
C SER A 28 14.46 21.08 6.77
N ARG A 29 14.41 21.92 7.81
CA ARG A 29 15.58 22.68 8.35
C ARG A 29 16.52 21.80 9.19
N ARG A 30 16.12 20.59 9.56
CA ARG A 30 16.85 19.70 10.48
C ARG A 30 17.59 18.56 9.78
N GLN A 31 17.48 18.44 8.46
CA GLN A 31 18.07 17.33 7.70
C GLN A 31 19.49 17.65 7.24
N VAL A 32 20.48 17.00 7.85
CA VAL A 32 21.90 17.29 7.61
C VAL A 32 22.62 16.13 6.90
N ASN A 33 22.13 14.89 7.02
CA ASN A 33 22.78 13.70 6.44
C ASN A 33 21.77 12.63 5.97
N LEU A 34 22.23 11.62 5.19
CA LEU A 34 21.40 10.54 4.65
C LEU A 34 20.80 9.64 5.73
N ASP A 35 21.50 9.40 6.84
CA ASP A 35 20.99 8.54 7.92
C ASP A 35 19.78 9.19 8.62
N GLU A 36 19.83 10.51 8.79
CA GLU A 36 18.69 11.27 9.31
C GLU A 36 17.54 11.30 8.30
N PHE A 37 17.86 11.47 7.01
CA PHE A 37 16.88 11.54 5.93
C PHE A 37 16.14 10.21 5.72
N PHE A 38 16.83 9.06 5.78
CA PHE A 38 16.23 7.75 5.47
C PHE A 38 15.90 6.89 6.69
N ARG A 39 16.53 7.09 7.87
CA ARG A 39 16.41 6.20 9.04
C ARG A 39 16.02 6.91 10.33
N ALA A 40 15.86 8.25 10.32
CA ALA A 40 15.55 9.05 11.51
C ALA A 40 16.46 8.70 12.72
N ARG A 41 17.73 8.33 12.49
CA ARG A 41 18.72 7.87 13.50
C ARG A 41 18.20 6.73 14.40
N GLN A 42 17.23 5.95 13.97
CA GLN A 42 16.60 4.88 14.77
C GLN A 42 16.07 5.38 16.14
N SER A 43 15.53 6.59 16.18
CA SER A 43 15.11 7.26 17.42
C SER A 43 13.61 7.20 17.70
N MET A 44 12.81 6.65 16.79
CA MET A 44 11.35 6.68 16.83
C MET A 44 10.76 5.67 17.82
N THR A 45 9.70 6.08 18.52
CA THR A 45 8.92 5.18 19.39
C THR A 45 7.87 4.38 18.59
N TRP A 46 7.33 3.35 19.21
CA TRP A 46 6.37 2.42 18.59
C TRP A 46 5.09 3.07 18.07
N LEU A 47 4.54 4.07 18.79
CA LEU A 47 3.24 4.64 18.46
C LEU A 47 3.27 5.48 17.17
N PRO A 48 4.14 6.51 17.02
CA PRO A 48 4.24 7.23 15.75
C PRO A 48 4.54 6.33 14.55
N VAL A 49 5.44 5.34 14.74
CA VAL A 49 5.77 4.40 13.66
C VAL A 49 4.58 3.51 13.31
N GLY A 50 3.83 3.01 14.29
CA GLY A 50 2.64 2.20 14.05
C GLY A 50 1.53 2.97 13.32
N LEU A 51 1.29 4.23 13.70
CA LEU A 51 0.33 5.12 13.03
C LEU A 51 0.79 5.46 11.61
N SER A 52 2.08 5.70 11.41
CA SER A 52 2.67 5.97 10.10
C SER A 52 2.62 4.74 9.18
N LEU A 53 2.89 3.54 9.70
CA LEU A 53 2.74 2.28 8.96
C LEU A 53 1.29 2.06 8.50
N MET A 54 0.33 2.31 9.40
CA MET A 54 -1.09 2.23 9.06
C MET A 54 -1.45 3.27 7.99
N ALA A 55 -1.01 4.52 8.14
CA ALA A 55 -1.26 5.59 7.18
C ALA A 55 -0.69 5.29 5.78
N ALA A 56 0.44 4.58 5.71
CA ALA A 56 1.05 4.18 4.45
C ALA A 56 0.42 2.92 3.83
N LEU A 57 -0.20 2.06 4.63
CA LEU A 57 -0.88 0.85 4.19
C LEU A 57 -2.28 1.13 3.68
N ASP A 58 -3.07 1.85 4.49
CA ASP A 58 -4.45 2.18 4.17
C ASP A 58 -4.50 3.54 3.47
N SER A 59 -5.19 3.61 2.36
CA SER A 59 -5.21 4.80 1.50
C SER A 59 -6.63 5.35 1.28
N ALA A 60 -6.74 6.46 0.55
CA ALA A 60 -8.02 6.96 0.09
C ALA A 60 -8.77 5.94 -0.80
N ILE A 61 -8.05 4.99 -1.39
CA ILE A 61 -8.67 3.93 -2.20
C ILE A 61 -9.68 3.16 -1.34
N ASP A 62 -9.31 2.81 -0.11
CA ASP A 62 -10.16 2.05 0.80
C ASP A 62 -11.41 2.83 1.19
N TYR A 63 -11.30 4.15 1.32
CA TYR A 63 -12.42 5.04 1.65
C TYR A 63 -13.58 4.94 0.66
N LEU A 64 -13.29 4.81 -0.63
CA LEU A 64 -14.30 4.69 -1.67
C LEU A 64 -14.56 3.23 -2.05
N MET A 65 -13.50 2.42 -2.13
CA MET A 65 -13.55 1.03 -2.57
C MET A 65 -14.29 0.15 -1.56
N GLN A 66 -14.03 0.28 -0.25
CA GLN A 66 -14.60 -0.63 0.74
C GLN A 66 -16.13 -0.49 0.86
N PRO A 67 -16.72 0.72 0.98
CA PRO A 67 -18.18 0.88 0.93
C PRO A 67 -18.78 0.39 -0.39
N SER A 68 -18.17 0.74 -1.54
CA SER A 68 -18.59 0.28 -2.86
C SER A 68 -18.61 -1.25 -2.95
N SER A 69 -17.53 -1.88 -2.51
CA SER A 69 -17.38 -3.34 -2.52
C SER A 69 -18.38 -4.03 -1.58
N THR A 70 -18.66 -3.43 -0.41
CA THR A 70 -19.65 -3.95 0.52
C THR A 70 -21.06 -3.91 -0.08
N ILE A 71 -21.41 -2.87 -0.81
CA ILE A 71 -22.69 -2.79 -1.51
C ILE A 71 -22.80 -3.88 -2.58
N ARG A 72 -21.72 -4.12 -3.35
CA ARG A 72 -21.70 -5.13 -4.41
C ARG A 72 -21.68 -6.55 -3.85
N TYR A 73 -20.77 -6.84 -2.93
CA TYR A 73 -20.38 -8.19 -2.54
C TYR A 73 -20.70 -8.55 -1.08
N GLY A 74 -21.23 -7.61 -0.28
CA GLY A 74 -21.45 -7.79 1.16
C GLY A 74 -20.14 -7.71 1.96
N LEU A 75 -20.13 -8.33 3.14
CA LEU A 75 -19.02 -8.27 4.08
C LEU A 75 -17.86 -9.23 3.77
N ILE A 76 -17.91 -9.94 2.65
CA ILE A 76 -16.93 -10.99 2.32
C ILE A 76 -15.47 -10.52 2.38
N LEU A 77 -15.18 -9.25 2.01
CA LEU A 77 -13.81 -8.72 2.07
C LEU A 77 -13.25 -8.64 3.50
N LEU A 78 -14.11 -8.57 4.53
CA LEU A 78 -13.67 -8.58 5.92
C LEU A 78 -12.98 -9.88 6.33
N VAL A 79 -13.23 -10.98 5.63
CA VAL A 79 -12.49 -12.24 5.85
C VAL A 79 -10.98 -12.01 5.73
N GLY A 80 -10.58 -11.13 4.82
CA GLY A 80 -9.17 -10.79 4.62
C GLY A 80 -8.48 -10.15 5.83
N THR A 81 -9.22 -9.53 6.75
CA THR A 81 -8.65 -8.98 7.99
C THR A 81 -8.09 -10.07 8.90
N SER A 82 -8.60 -11.31 8.82
CA SER A 82 -8.07 -12.44 9.58
C SER A 82 -6.62 -12.80 9.21
N SER A 83 -6.14 -12.39 8.03
CA SER A 83 -4.74 -12.58 7.62
C SER A 83 -3.74 -11.90 8.56
N TRP A 84 -4.15 -10.87 9.34
CA TRP A 84 -3.29 -10.24 10.36
C TRP A 84 -2.85 -11.21 11.45
N LEU A 85 -3.71 -12.16 11.83
CA LEU A 85 -3.38 -13.20 12.82
C LEU A 85 -2.25 -14.11 12.33
N LEU A 86 -2.26 -14.46 11.04
CA LEU A 86 -1.23 -15.28 10.41
C LEU A 86 0.05 -14.49 10.12
N LEU A 87 -0.10 -13.19 9.84
CA LEU A 87 1.01 -12.31 9.53
C LEU A 87 1.85 -11.95 10.75
N TYR A 88 1.24 -11.83 11.94
CA TYR A 88 1.96 -11.44 13.16
C TYR A 88 3.15 -12.37 13.50
N PRO A 89 2.99 -13.71 13.58
CA PRO A 89 4.12 -14.60 13.87
C PRO A 89 5.20 -14.53 12.79
N TRP A 90 4.82 -14.33 11.52
CA TRP A 90 5.78 -14.15 10.43
C TRP A 90 6.59 -12.86 10.63
N VAL A 91 5.95 -11.72 10.76
CA VAL A 91 6.64 -10.43 10.91
C VAL A 91 7.46 -10.40 12.19
N ALA A 92 6.89 -10.83 13.33
CA ALA A 92 7.54 -10.76 14.64
C ALA A 92 8.75 -11.68 14.79
N ARG A 93 8.77 -12.85 14.13
CA ARG A 93 9.82 -13.88 14.28
C ARG A 93 10.71 -14.02 13.05
N VAL A 94 10.22 -13.65 11.86
CA VAL A 94 10.98 -13.82 10.61
C VAL A 94 11.53 -12.49 10.12
N THR A 95 10.66 -11.54 9.81
CA THR A 95 11.04 -10.30 9.13
C THR A 95 11.82 -9.33 10.03
N LEU A 96 11.25 -9.00 11.20
CA LEU A 96 11.85 -7.99 12.09
C LEU A 96 13.24 -8.38 12.61
N PRO A 97 13.48 -9.60 13.14
CA PRO A 97 14.80 -9.99 13.57
C PRO A 97 15.82 -9.99 12.42
N PHE A 98 15.40 -10.39 11.24
CA PHE A 98 16.23 -10.46 10.06
C PHE A 98 16.74 -9.09 9.62
N TYR A 99 15.83 -8.15 9.34
CA TYR A 99 16.21 -6.81 8.88
C TYR A 99 16.93 -5.97 9.94
N ARG A 100 16.59 -6.16 11.21
CA ARG A 100 17.26 -5.44 12.31
C ARG A 100 18.77 -5.73 12.35
N ARG A 101 19.18 -6.93 11.95
CA ARG A 101 20.58 -7.37 11.94
C ARG A 101 21.35 -6.92 10.73
N LEU A 102 20.69 -6.89 9.58
CA LEU A 102 21.36 -6.54 8.33
C LEU A 102 21.74 -5.06 8.27
N ASN A 103 21.10 -4.19 9.06
CA ASN A 103 21.42 -2.76 9.17
C ASN A 103 21.55 -2.02 7.83
N LEU A 104 20.65 -2.29 6.88
CA LEU A 104 20.66 -1.80 5.51
C LEU A 104 19.87 -0.49 5.36
N TYR A 105 20.17 0.34 4.35
CA TYR A 105 19.36 1.50 3.98
C TYR A 105 18.14 1.10 3.15
N THR A 106 18.34 0.19 2.19
CA THR A 106 17.25 -0.37 1.40
C THR A 106 17.18 -1.89 1.55
N THR A 107 15.98 -2.45 1.41
CA THR A 107 15.79 -3.90 1.43
C THR A 107 16.52 -4.58 0.28
N TYR A 108 16.77 -3.85 -0.82
CA TYR A 108 17.38 -4.38 -2.05
C TYR A 108 18.89 -4.58 -1.93
N GLU A 109 19.57 -3.85 -1.03
CA GLU A 109 20.98 -4.10 -0.69
C GLU A 109 21.23 -5.53 -0.24
N TYR A 110 20.27 -6.11 0.51
CA TYR A 110 20.32 -7.52 0.89
C TYR A 110 20.37 -8.45 -0.32
N LEU A 111 19.58 -8.15 -1.37
CA LEU A 111 19.54 -8.99 -2.57
C LEU A 111 20.87 -8.95 -3.35
N GLU A 112 21.58 -7.82 -3.35
CA GLU A 112 22.91 -7.75 -3.93
C GLU A 112 23.92 -8.58 -3.13
N ALA A 113 23.95 -8.42 -1.83
CA ALA A 113 24.85 -9.18 -0.96
C ALA A 113 24.58 -10.70 -1.04
N ARG A 114 23.32 -11.09 -1.21
CA ARG A 114 22.90 -12.50 -1.30
C ARG A 114 23.10 -13.09 -2.69
N PHE A 115 22.97 -12.28 -3.75
CA PHE A 115 23.04 -12.70 -5.15
C PHE A 115 24.01 -11.82 -5.94
N ASP A 116 23.50 -10.76 -6.58
CA ASP A 116 24.27 -9.77 -7.34
C ASP A 116 23.45 -8.48 -7.59
N VAL A 117 24.11 -7.51 -8.20
CA VAL A 117 23.52 -6.20 -8.56
C VAL A 117 22.33 -6.34 -9.54
N ARG A 118 22.28 -7.38 -10.37
CA ARG A 118 21.18 -7.59 -11.34
C ARG A 118 19.89 -7.94 -10.63
N VAL A 119 19.93 -8.83 -9.62
CA VAL A 119 18.76 -9.19 -8.81
C VAL A 119 18.31 -8.00 -7.97
N ARG A 120 19.25 -7.24 -7.37
CA ARG A 120 18.96 -5.96 -6.68
C ARG A 120 18.21 -5.00 -7.59
N SER A 121 18.72 -4.75 -8.80
CA SER A 121 18.12 -3.81 -9.75
C SER A 121 16.74 -4.27 -10.25
N LEU A 122 16.54 -5.57 -10.48
CA LEU A 122 15.24 -6.13 -10.86
C LEU A 122 14.21 -5.89 -9.75
N ALA A 123 14.52 -6.26 -8.50
CA ALA A 123 13.60 -6.11 -7.38
C ALA A 123 13.28 -4.64 -7.09
N ALA A 124 14.28 -3.76 -7.15
CA ALA A 124 14.11 -2.32 -7.03
C ALA A 124 13.23 -1.74 -8.16
N GLY A 125 13.42 -2.22 -9.40
CA GLY A 125 12.59 -1.86 -10.55
C GLY A 125 11.13 -2.30 -10.38
N ILE A 126 10.88 -3.54 -9.96
CA ILE A 126 9.53 -4.07 -9.66
C ILE A 126 8.85 -3.20 -8.60
N PHE A 127 9.56 -2.85 -7.53
CA PHE A 127 9.04 -1.97 -6.48
C PHE A 127 8.65 -0.59 -7.01
N ILE A 128 9.51 0.05 -7.82
CA ILE A 128 9.23 1.37 -8.39
C ILE A 128 7.96 1.31 -9.27
N VAL A 129 7.83 0.31 -10.14
CA VAL A 129 6.64 0.13 -10.99
C VAL A 129 5.38 -0.05 -10.13
N TRP A 130 5.45 -0.91 -9.11
CA TRP A 130 4.36 -1.11 -8.15
C TRP A 130 3.97 0.21 -7.47
N ARG A 131 4.95 0.97 -6.97
CA ARG A 131 4.68 2.21 -6.24
C ARG A 131 4.21 3.36 -7.12
N LEU A 132 4.61 3.40 -8.38
CA LEU A 132 4.05 4.33 -9.36
C LEU A 132 2.56 4.08 -9.61
N GLY A 133 2.15 2.82 -9.75
CA GLY A 133 0.73 2.46 -9.84
C GLY A 133 -0.06 2.86 -8.60
N TRP A 134 0.51 2.62 -7.42
CA TRP A 134 -0.07 3.05 -6.14
C TRP A 134 -0.23 4.57 -6.07
N MET A 135 0.82 5.34 -6.37
CA MET A 135 0.80 6.81 -6.37
C MET A 135 -0.24 7.37 -7.32
N ALA A 136 -0.30 6.84 -8.54
CA ALA A 136 -1.28 7.27 -9.54
C ALA A 136 -2.71 7.09 -9.04
N THR A 137 -3.01 5.94 -8.44
CA THR A 137 -4.35 5.64 -7.89
C THR A 137 -4.64 6.49 -6.66
N ALA A 138 -3.66 6.66 -5.76
CA ALA A 138 -3.81 7.47 -4.56
C ALA A 138 -4.04 8.96 -4.88
N ILE A 139 -3.44 9.51 -5.94
CA ILE A 139 -3.73 10.88 -6.42
C ILE A 139 -5.12 10.95 -7.06
N TYR A 140 -5.52 9.94 -7.84
CA TYR A 140 -6.78 9.91 -8.56
C TYR A 140 -8.00 9.91 -7.63
N VAL A 141 -7.99 9.09 -6.57
CA VAL A 141 -9.17 8.81 -5.73
C VAL A 141 -9.73 10.05 -5.01
N PRO A 142 -8.94 10.89 -4.30
CA PRO A 142 -9.49 12.10 -3.68
C PRO A 142 -9.99 13.10 -4.71
N CYS A 143 -9.39 13.16 -5.90
CA CYS A 143 -9.85 14.00 -6.99
C CYS A 143 -11.21 13.51 -7.54
N LEU A 144 -11.41 12.19 -7.62
CA LEU A 144 -12.69 11.58 -7.95
C LEU A 144 -13.74 11.94 -6.90
N ALA A 145 -13.39 11.87 -5.60
CA ALA A 145 -14.29 12.22 -4.51
C ALA A 145 -14.74 13.70 -4.59
N ILE A 146 -13.81 14.62 -4.82
CA ILE A 146 -14.08 16.05 -4.97
C ILE A 146 -14.99 16.31 -6.19
N SER A 147 -14.63 15.74 -7.35
CA SER A 147 -15.42 15.90 -8.57
C SER A 147 -16.83 15.33 -8.42
N ALA A 148 -16.98 14.15 -7.82
CA ALA A 148 -18.26 13.51 -7.59
C ALA A 148 -19.12 14.26 -6.55
N ALA A 149 -18.52 14.74 -5.44
CA ALA A 149 -19.22 15.52 -4.41
C ALA A 149 -19.70 16.89 -4.93
N THR A 150 -19.04 17.44 -5.95
CA THR A 150 -19.44 18.71 -6.60
C THR A 150 -20.32 18.52 -7.83
N GLY A 151 -20.78 17.28 -8.09
CA GLY A 151 -21.59 17.00 -9.29
C GLY A 151 -20.87 17.30 -10.61
N GLY A 152 -19.54 17.24 -10.63
CA GLY A 152 -18.70 17.58 -11.79
C GLY A 152 -18.36 19.07 -11.92
N GLY A 153 -18.78 19.91 -10.97
CA GLY A 153 -18.49 21.35 -10.98
C GLY A 153 -16.99 21.67 -10.89
N ILE A 154 -16.22 20.81 -10.23
CA ILE A 154 -14.75 20.88 -10.22
C ILE A 154 -14.21 19.81 -11.18
N PRO A 155 -13.44 20.19 -12.22
CA PRO A 155 -12.96 19.26 -13.23
C PRO A 155 -11.90 18.31 -12.65
N LEU A 156 -12.07 17.00 -12.87
CA LEU A 156 -11.23 15.94 -12.35
C LEU A 156 -9.74 16.13 -12.69
N ILE A 157 -9.42 16.42 -13.96
CA ILE A 157 -8.03 16.56 -14.42
C ILE A 157 -7.35 17.76 -13.76
N GLY A 158 -8.06 18.90 -13.65
CA GLY A 158 -7.53 20.08 -12.96
C GLY A 158 -7.21 19.81 -11.50
N THR A 159 -8.07 19.04 -10.81
CA THR A 159 -7.85 18.64 -9.41
C THR A 159 -6.66 17.68 -9.29
N ILE A 160 -6.50 16.72 -10.22
CA ILE A 160 -5.34 15.81 -10.26
C ILE A 160 -4.03 16.60 -10.40
N LEU A 161 -3.99 17.56 -11.33
CA LEU A 161 -2.79 18.38 -11.54
C LEU A 161 -2.48 19.26 -10.32
N ALA A 162 -3.49 19.91 -9.75
CA ALA A 162 -3.32 20.76 -8.57
C ALA A 162 -2.82 19.94 -7.36
N LEU A 163 -3.46 18.80 -7.08
CA LEU A 163 -3.07 17.94 -5.95
C LEU A 163 -1.68 17.34 -6.15
N GLY A 164 -1.35 16.90 -7.37
CA GLY A 164 -0.05 16.37 -7.73
C GLY A 164 1.08 17.38 -7.52
N VAL A 165 0.87 18.65 -7.90
CA VAL A 165 1.84 19.74 -7.64
C VAL A 165 2.02 19.95 -6.14
N VAL A 166 0.93 20.05 -5.38
CA VAL A 166 0.98 20.30 -3.93
C VAL A 166 1.72 19.17 -3.21
N VAL A 167 1.38 17.89 -3.48
CA VAL A 167 2.04 16.75 -2.81
C VAL A 167 3.51 16.67 -3.17
N THR A 168 3.86 16.87 -4.43
CA THR A 168 5.26 16.86 -4.88
C THR A 168 6.07 17.94 -4.20
N PHE A 169 5.52 19.14 -4.08
CA PHE A 169 6.21 20.28 -3.46
C PHE A 169 6.51 20.03 -1.98
N TYR A 170 5.52 19.68 -1.16
CA TYR A 170 5.78 19.51 0.27
C TYR A 170 6.64 18.26 0.57
N THR A 171 6.52 17.18 -0.25
CA THR A 171 7.33 15.98 -0.09
C THR A 171 8.81 16.25 -0.41
N ALA A 172 9.10 17.09 -1.41
CA ALA A 172 10.46 17.47 -1.76
C ALA A 172 11.18 18.25 -0.63
N LEU A 173 10.44 18.84 0.30
CA LEU A 173 10.97 19.60 1.44
C LEU A 173 11.31 18.70 2.64
N GLY A 174 10.61 17.56 2.83
CA GLY A 174 10.72 16.69 4.00
C GLY A 174 11.50 15.40 3.74
N GLY A 175 12.04 14.75 4.79
CA GLY A 175 12.57 13.37 4.77
C GLY A 175 11.69 12.44 5.61
N VAL A 176 12.14 11.20 5.87
CA VAL A 176 11.35 10.18 6.59
C VAL A 176 10.80 10.65 7.95
N HIS A 177 11.54 11.50 8.64
CA HIS A 177 11.09 12.05 9.93
C HIS A 177 9.87 12.97 9.78
N ALA A 178 9.87 13.84 8.76
CA ALA A 178 8.73 14.69 8.45
C ALA A 178 7.52 13.87 7.98
N VAL A 179 7.76 12.84 7.17
CA VAL A 179 6.71 11.92 6.70
C VAL A 179 6.03 11.23 7.88
N ILE A 180 6.76 10.67 8.85
CA ILE A 180 6.17 9.99 10.01
C ILE A 180 5.30 10.95 10.85
N TRP A 181 5.73 12.18 11.07
CA TRP A 181 4.94 13.15 11.85
C TRP A 181 3.75 13.72 11.07
N ASN A 182 3.89 13.89 9.75
CA ASN A 182 2.76 14.19 8.88
C ASN A 182 1.72 13.05 8.93
N ASP A 183 2.16 11.80 8.86
CA ASP A 183 1.27 10.63 8.96
C ASP A 183 0.49 10.61 10.28
N VAL A 184 1.12 11.00 11.41
CA VAL A 184 0.44 11.12 12.71
C VAL A 184 -0.64 12.20 12.69
N ALA A 185 -0.34 13.38 12.12
CA ALA A 185 -1.33 14.46 11.98
C ALA A 185 -2.48 14.03 11.03
N GLN A 186 -2.15 13.41 9.91
CA GLN A 186 -3.10 12.89 8.94
C GLN A 186 -3.97 11.77 9.52
N PHE A 187 -3.43 10.93 10.41
CA PHE A 187 -4.19 9.92 11.13
C PHE A 187 -5.37 10.53 11.92
N VAL A 188 -5.13 11.64 12.63
CA VAL A 188 -6.18 12.33 13.40
C VAL A 188 -7.28 12.85 12.48
N VAL A 189 -6.91 13.52 11.38
CA VAL A 189 -7.88 14.04 10.41
C VAL A 189 -8.68 12.91 9.76
N ARG A 190 -8.00 11.82 9.40
CA ARG A 190 -8.57 10.65 8.73
C ARG A 190 -9.60 9.93 9.60
N PHE A 191 -9.29 9.64 10.86
CA PHE A 191 -10.21 9.01 11.79
C PHE A 191 -11.34 9.94 12.23
N GLY A 192 -11.08 11.26 12.33
CA GLY A 192 -12.10 12.27 12.57
C GLY A 192 -13.15 12.29 11.46
N GLY A 193 -12.72 12.30 10.20
CA GLY A 193 -13.63 12.23 9.06
C GLY A 193 -14.36 10.89 8.95
N LEU A 194 -13.69 9.76 9.20
CA LEU A 194 -14.32 8.45 9.24
C LEU A 194 -15.42 8.39 10.31
N THR A 195 -15.16 8.91 11.50
CA THR A 195 -16.15 8.97 12.58
C THR A 195 -17.37 9.80 12.15
N ALA A 196 -17.16 10.96 11.51
CA ALA A 196 -18.24 11.77 10.99
C ALA A 196 -19.09 11.01 9.95
N VAL A 197 -18.44 10.29 9.01
CA VAL A 197 -19.13 9.45 8.02
C VAL A 197 -19.96 8.37 8.69
N VAL A 198 -19.40 7.62 9.64
CA VAL A 198 -20.10 6.54 10.38
C VAL A 198 -21.32 7.09 11.11
N VAL A 199 -21.16 8.21 11.82
CA VAL A 199 -22.26 8.83 12.59
C VAL A 199 -23.38 9.32 11.66
N ILE A 200 -23.05 10.01 10.57
CA ILE A 200 -24.07 10.53 9.65
C ILE A 200 -24.77 9.37 8.93
N ALA A 201 -24.02 8.41 8.42
CA ALA A 201 -24.58 7.25 7.75
C ALA A 201 -25.54 6.47 8.67
N SER A 202 -25.16 6.30 9.95
CA SER A 202 -26.02 5.64 10.95
C SER A 202 -27.32 6.39 11.21
N ARG A 203 -27.27 7.74 11.23
CA ARG A 203 -28.42 8.59 11.50
C ARG A 203 -29.32 8.83 10.29
N SER A 204 -28.80 8.59 9.09
CA SER A 204 -29.54 8.79 7.82
C SER A 204 -30.54 7.67 7.52
N VAL A 205 -30.45 6.55 8.24
CA VAL A 205 -31.42 5.45 8.16
C VAL A 205 -32.35 5.53 9.39
N PRO A 206 -33.68 5.68 9.23
CA PRO A 206 -34.61 5.98 10.32
C PRO A 206 -34.57 5.02 11.51
N GLY A 207 -34.45 3.72 11.27
CA GLY A 207 -34.31 2.70 12.31
C GLY A 207 -32.88 2.51 12.85
N GLY A 208 -31.93 3.35 12.43
CA GLY A 208 -30.54 3.33 12.88
C GLY A 208 -29.84 1.99 12.63
N LEU A 209 -28.96 1.59 13.55
CA LEU A 209 -28.14 0.38 13.42
C LEU A 209 -28.97 -0.89 13.21
N SER A 210 -30.11 -1.02 13.91
CA SER A 210 -30.98 -2.20 13.80
C SER A 210 -31.54 -2.37 12.40
N GLU A 211 -32.04 -1.30 11.81
CA GLU A 211 -32.61 -1.34 10.46
C GLU A 211 -31.53 -1.54 9.40
N ILE A 212 -30.37 -0.87 9.53
CA ILE A 212 -29.23 -1.10 8.63
C ILE A 212 -28.90 -2.59 8.57
N TRP A 213 -28.80 -3.23 9.74
CA TRP A 213 -28.48 -4.65 9.82
C TRP A 213 -29.57 -5.54 9.23
N GLN A 214 -30.84 -5.26 9.55
CA GLN A 214 -31.99 -6.02 9.03
C GLN A 214 -32.09 -5.95 7.51
N VAL A 215 -32.02 -4.73 6.94
CA VAL A 215 -32.09 -4.52 5.48
C VAL A 215 -30.92 -5.22 4.78
N ALA A 216 -29.70 -5.04 5.30
CA ALA A 216 -28.51 -5.66 4.73
C ALA A 216 -28.54 -7.19 4.84
N SER A 217 -29.01 -7.73 5.98
CA SER A 217 -29.13 -9.17 6.21
C SER A 217 -30.19 -9.81 5.30
N ALA A 218 -31.35 -9.18 5.17
CA ALA A 218 -32.40 -9.64 4.26
C ALA A 218 -31.94 -9.71 2.79
N ALA A 219 -31.02 -8.82 2.40
CA ALA A 219 -30.39 -8.80 1.07
C ALA A 219 -29.13 -9.68 0.96
N GLY A 220 -28.78 -10.45 2.01
CA GLY A 220 -27.58 -11.30 2.03
C GLY A 220 -26.24 -10.55 2.08
N LYS A 221 -26.24 -9.23 2.39
CA LYS A 221 -25.02 -8.41 2.42
C LYS A 221 -24.19 -8.57 3.69
N THR A 222 -24.72 -9.23 4.72
CA THR A 222 -24.00 -9.50 5.97
C THR A 222 -23.21 -10.81 5.96
N THR A 223 -23.28 -11.58 4.87
CA THR A 223 -22.55 -12.85 4.75
C THR A 223 -21.05 -12.62 4.57
N LEU A 224 -20.27 -13.39 5.32
CA LEU A 224 -18.79 -13.42 5.19
C LEU A 224 -18.30 -14.45 4.17
N PHE A 225 -19.19 -15.35 3.74
CA PHE A 225 -18.85 -16.46 2.86
C PHE A 225 -19.74 -16.39 1.60
N ALA A 226 -19.10 -16.27 0.43
CA ALA A 226 -19.78 -16.52 -0.84
C ALA A 226 -19.62 -17.99 -1.19
N PRO A 227 -20.66 -18.63 -1.76
CA PRO A 227 -20.53 -19.97 -2.31
C PRO A 227 -19.39 -20.01 -3.32
N ILE A 228 -18.57 -21.06 -3.25
CA ILE A 228 -17.55 -21.31 -4.29
C ILE A 228 -18.28 -21.72 -5.54
N ALA A 229 -17.99 -21.04 -6.65
CA ALA A 229 -18.57 -21.39 -7.93
C ALA A 229 -18.16 -22.83 -8.30
N GLY A 230 -19.15 -23.67 -8.49
CA GLY A 230 -19.00 -25.00 -9.05
C GLY A 230 -19.55 -25.03 -10.46
N SER A 231 -19.22 -26.04 -11.23
CA SER A 231 -19.83 -26.30 -12.53
C SER A 231 -20.40 -27.70 -12.59
N PRO A 232 -21.63 -27.88 -13.11
CA PRO A 232 -22.19 -29.19 -13.35
C PRO A 232 -21.44 -29.95 -14.46
N ASP A 233 -20.64 -29.26 -15.28
CA ASP A 233 -19.94 -29.80 -16.45
C ASP A 233 -18.63 -30.55 -16.11
N GLY A 234 -18.39 -30.85 -14.82
CA GLY A 234 -17.28 -31.68 -14.37
C GLY A 234 -16.14 -30.93 -13.68
N PHE A 235 -15.12 -31.69 -13.28
CA PHE A 235 -14.01 -31.18 -12.45
C PHE A 235 -13.25 -30.00 -13.07
N PHE A 236 -12.88 -30.09 -14.34
CA PHE A 236 -12.10 -29.02 -15.01
C PHE A 236 -12.91 -27.73 -15.17
N ALA A 237 -14.19 -27.82 -15.51
CA ALA A 237 -15.09 -26.68 -15.58
C ALA A 237 -15.31 -26.05 -14.19
N GLY A 238 -15.39 -26.87 -13.15
CA GLY A 238 -15.44 -26.39 -11.75
C GLY A 238 -14.17 -25.66 -11.33
N VAL A 239 -13.00 -26.15 -11.71
CA VAL A 239 -11.70 -25.47 -11.45
C VAL A 239 -11.63 -24.14 -12.19
N GLN A 240 -12.06 -24.09 -13.45
CA GLN A 240 -12.11 -22.86 -14.22
C GLN A 240 -13.06 -21.84 -13.55
N ALA A 241 -14.28 -22.23 -13.23
CA ALA A 241 -15.27 -21.39 -12.55
C ALA A 241 -14.75 -20.85 -11.20
N PHE A 242 -14.01 -21.66 -10.44
CA PHE A 242 -13.38 -21.25 -9.19
C PHE A 242 -12.36 -20.12 -9.39
N PHE A 243 -11.51 -20.20 -10.41
CA PHE A 243 -10.50 -19.17 -10.68
C PHE A 243 -11.07 -17.94 -11.38
N GLU A 244 -12.15 -18.08 -12.16
CA GLU A 244 -12.84 -16.97 -12.81
C GLU A 244 -13.75 -16.19 -11.86
N GLN A 245 -14.17 -16.80 -10.75
CA GLN A 245 -15.01 -16.13 -9.75
C GLN A 245 -14.31 -14.87 -9.21
N PRO A 246 -14.94 -13.68 -9.30
CA PRO A 246 -14.31 -12.43 -8.92
C PRO A 246 -13.84 -12.40 -7.45
N LEU A 247 -14.66 -12.93 -6.55
CA LEU A 247 -14.39 -12.99 -5.11
C LEU A 247 -14.87 -14.32 -4.51
N ASN A 248 -13.97 -15.00 -3.84
CA ASN A 248 -14.27 -16.08 -2.91
C ASN A 248 -13.30 -15.98 -1.71
N VAL A 249 -13.62 -16.67 -0.62
CA VAL A 249 -12.82 -16.63 0.62
C VAL A 249 -11.36 -16.98 0.36
N VAL A 250 -11.12 -18.01 -0.48
CA VAL A 250 -9.77 -18.51 -0.77
C VAL A 250 -8.97 -17.45 -1.54
N SER A 251 -9.56 -16.86 -2.60
CA SER A 251 -8.90 -15.83 -3.41
C SER A 251 -8.56 -14.58 -2.57
N ILE A 252 -9.48 -14.14 -1.71
CA ILE A 252 -9.28 -12.99 -0.81
C ILE A 252 -8.14 -13.29 0.18
N MET A 253 -8.17 -14.45 0.83
CA MET A 253 -7.13 -14.84 1.79
C MET A 253 -5.75 -14.91 1.13
N PHE A 254 -5.62 -15.56 -0.01
CA PHE A 254 -4.35 -15.64 -0.72
C PHE A 254 -3.86 -14.28 -1.21
N ALA A 255 -4.72 -13.47 -1.84
CA ALA A 255 -4.36 -12.14 -2.32
C ALA A 255 -3.84 -11.24 -1.18
N LEU A 256 -4.60 -11.14 -0.09
CA LEU A 256 -4.24 -10.27 1.03
C LEU A 256 -3.04 -10.82 1.82
N MET A 257 -2.93 -12.13 1.97
CA MET A 257 -1.78 -12.74 2.64
C MET A 257 -0.49 -12.51 1.85
N VAL A 258 -0.49 -12.78 0.55
CA VAL A 258 0.67 -12.54 -0.33
C VAL A 258 1.02 -11.06 -0.37
N GLY A 259 0.04 -10.18 -0.56
CA GLY A 259 0.26 -8.74 -0.60
C GLY A 259 0.84 -8.19 0.71
N ARG A 260 0.28 -8.57 1.86
CA ARG A 260 0.77 -8.14 3.19
C ARG A 260 2.14 -8.74 3.54
N MET A 261 2.38 -10.02 3.25
CA MET A 261 3.70 -10.63 3.44
C MET A 261 4.75 -9.93 2.57
N ALA A 262 4.45 -9.66 1.30
CA ALA A 262 5.31 -8.92 0.39
C ALA A 262 5.64 -7.53 0.94
N ALA A 263 4.64 -6.81 1.48
CA ALA A 263 4.82 -5.48 2.04
C ALA A 263 5.81 -5.48 3.22
N TYR A 264 5.74 -6.46 4.12
CA TYR A 264 6.65 -6.52 5.28
C TYR A 264 8.02 -7.17 4.98
N VAL A 265 8.25 -7.63 3.76
CA VAL A 265 9.54 -8.26 3.37
C VAL A 265 10.25 -7.46 2.29
N GLY A 266 9.55 -7.06 1.22
CA GLY A 266 10.15 -6.45 0.04
C GLY A 266 9.75 -5.00 -0.22
N ASP A 267 8.85 -4.44 0.58
CA ASP A 267 8.43 -3.05 0.44
C ASP A 267 9.31 -2.12 1.27
N GLN A 268 10.04 -1.26 0.59
CA GLN A 268 10.91 -0.29 1.24
C GLN A 268 10.16 0.62 2.22
N ILE A 269 8.89 0.98 1.94
CA ILE A 269 8.09 1.83 2.84
C ILE A 269 7.92 1.18 4.21
N MET A 270 7.52 -0.08 4.25
CA MET A 270 7.22 -0.78 5.50
C MET A 270 8.50 -1.10 6.28
N VAL A 271 9.50 -1.64 5.59
CA VAL A 271 10.76 -2.03 6.24
C VAL A 271 11.52 -0.82 6.74
N GLN A 272 11.60 0.26 5.96
CA GLN A 272 12.27 1.51 6.35
C GLN A 272 11.67 2.09 7.64
N ARG A 273 10.34 2.17 7.75
CA ARG A 273 9.67 2.65 8.97
C ARG A 273 9.95 1.79 10.19
N LEU A 274 9.88 0.47 10.04
CA LEU A 274 10.19 -0.45 11.13
C LEU A 274 11.65 -0.32 11.59
N GLN A 275 12.57 -0.02 10.67
CA GLN A 275 13.98 0.23 11.00
C GLN A 275 14.21 1.56 11.73
N THR A 276 13.29 2.53 11.65
CA THR A 276 13.41 3.79 12.43
C THR A 276 13.16 3.60 13.93
N THR A 277 12.60 2.46 14.36
CA THR A 277 12.28 2.19 15.77
C THR A 277 13.53 1.98 16.62
N ARG A 278 13.45 2.34 17.92
CA ARG A 278 14.54 2.20 18.89
C ARG A 278 14.91 0.76 19.19
N SER A 279 13.92 -0.14 19.17
CA SER A 279 14.10 -1.54 19.58
C SER A 279 13.22 -2.49 18.79
N LEU A 280 13.57 -3.78 18.80
CA LEU A 280 12.74 -4.85 18.24
C LEU A 280 11.36 -4.93 18.93
N LYS A 281 11.30 -4.63 20.23
CA LYS A 281 10.05 -4.59 21.00
C LYS A 281 9.16 -3.46 20.48
N ASP A 282 9.74 -2.28 20.20
CA ASP A 282 8.99 -1.16 19.63
C ASP A 282 8.52 -1.47 18.21
N ALA A 283 9.33 -2.11 17.38
CA ALA A 283 8.91 -2.55 16.04
C ALA A 283 7.72 -3.52 16.08
N ARG A 284 7.73 -4.51 17.00
CA ARG A 284 6.61 -5.43 17.19
C ARG A 284 5.34 -4.71 17.68
N ARG A 285 5.46 -3.75 18.60
CA ARG A 285 4.32 -2.94 19.05
C ARG A 285 3.77 -2.05 17.94
N ALA A 286 4.63 -1.43 17.15
CA ALA A 286 4.23 -0.65 15.99
C ALA A 286 3.41 -1.50 15.01
N PHE A 287 3.85 -2.72 14.72
CA PHE A 287 3.09 -3.66 13.89
C PHE A 287 1.70 -3.98 14.46
N VAL A 288 1.58 -4.22 15.78
CA VAL A 288 0.28 -4.47 16.41
C VAL A 288 -0.66 -3.27 16.29
N VAL A 289 -0.14 -2.05 16.47
CA VAL A 289 -0.92 -0.81 16.26
C VAL A 289 -1.42 -0.71 14.83
N THR A 290 -0.56 -1.00 13.85
CA THR A 290 -0.94 -1.02 12.44
C THR A 290 -2.06 -2.02 12.16
N ALA A 291 -1.92 -3.25 12.64
CA ALA A 291 -2.91 -4.30 12.44
C ALA A 291 -4.27 -3.96 13.09
N ALA A 292 -4.25 -3.46 14.32
CA ALA A 292 -5.47 -3.04 15.02
C ALA A 292 -6.15 -1.87 14.32
N GLY A 293 -5.37 -0.89 13.86
CA GLY A 293 -5.87 0.26 13.11
C GLY A 293 -6.51 -0.14 11.79
N ASP A 294 -5.86 -0.99 10.98
CA ASP A 294 -6.42 -1.51 9.72
C ASP A 294 -7.74 -2.29 9.95
N ILE A 295 -7.78 -3.13 10.97
CA ILE A 295 -9.01 -3.86 11.30
C ILE A 295 -10.15 -2.89 11.62
N ILE A 296 -9.93 -1.91 12.51
CA ILE A 296 -10.94 -0.90 12.85
C ILE A 296 -11.37 -0.12 11.60
N TRP A 297 -10.41 0.26 10.76
CA TRP A 297 -10.62 0.97 9.51
C TRP A 297 -11.53 0.20 8.54
N MET A 298 -11.19 -1.06 8.28
CA MET A 298 -11.95 -1.91 7.36
C MET A 298 -13.35 -2.22 7.87
N PHE A 299 -13.52 -2.48 9.18
CA PHE A 299 -14.85 -2.69 9.78
C PHE A 299 -15.71 -1.44 9.69
N ALA A 300 -15.16 -0.26 10.02
CA ALA A 300 -15.91 0.99 9.97
C ALA A 300 -16.35 1.33 8.53
N LEU A 301 -15.47 1.19 7.53
CA LEU A 301 -15.82 1.42 6.13
C LEU A 301 -16.81 0.39 5.57
N SER A 302 -16.71 -0.86 5.99
CA SER A 302 -17.71 -1.88 5.64
C SER A 302 -19.07 -1.58 6.24
N PHE A 303 -19.10 -1.13 7.49
CA PHE A 303 -20.34 -0.65 8.11
C PHE A 303 -20.94 0.54 7.33
N VAL A 304 -20.13 1.50 6.92
CA VAL A 304 -20.58 2.60 6.04
C VAL A 304 -21.21 2.03 4.77
N GLY A 305 -20.59 1.02 4.15
CA GLY A 305 -21.16 0.35 2.97
C GLY A 305 -22.54 -0.26 3.22
N LEU A 306 -22.75 -0.92 4.36
CA LEU A 306 -24.08 -1.45 4.75
C LEU A 306 -25.10 -0.33 4.98
N ALA A 307 -24.69 0.77 5.63
CA ALA A 307 -25.56 1.91 5.89
C ALA A 307 -25.97 2.62 4.57
N LEU A 308 -25.04 2.80 3.65
CA LEU A 308 -25.33 3.35 2.33
C LEU A 308 -26.23 2.41 1.52
N PHE A 309 -26.01 1.09 1.59
CA PHE A 309 -26.92 0.12 0.98
C PHE A 309 -28.36 0.28 1.49
N ALA A 310 -28.55 0.33 2.82
CA ALA A 310 -29.87 0.51 3.43
C ALA A 310 -30.49 1.87 3.06
N TYR A 311 -29.72 2.95 3.05
CA TYR A 311 -30.17 4.29 2.67
C TYR A 311 -30.68 4.33 1.23
N PHE A 312 -29.91 3.78 0.28
CA PHE A 312 -30.25 3.83 -1.15
C PHE A 312 -31.32 2.80 -1.56
N GLN A 313 -31.72 1.87 -0.70
CA GLN A 313 -32.96 1.11 -0.90
C GLN A 313 -34.21 2.02 -0.85
N ARG A 314 -34.17 3.09 -0.06
CA ARG A 314 -35.27 4.07 0.06
C ARG A 314 -35.11 5.29 -0.86
N HIS A 315 -33.91 5.54 -1.35
CA HIS A 315 -33.56 6.67 -2.19
C HIS A 315 -32.85 6.15 -3.46
N PRO A 316 -33.59 5.64 -4.46
CA PRO A 316 -32.99 4.97 -5.60
C PRO A 316 -31.92 5.80 -6.30
N LEU A 317 -30.82 5.15 -6.66
CA LEU A 317 -29.74 5.76 -7.42
C LEU A 317 -30.15 5.99 -8.87
N PRO A 318 -29.56 6.99 -9.56
CA PRO A 318 -29.72 7.15 -10.99
C PRO A 318 -29.34 5.85 -11.76
N PRO A 319 -29.96 5.58 -12.93
CA PRO A 319 -29.54 4.49 -13.79
C PRO A 319 -28.02 4.53 -14.06
N ASP A 320 -27.38 3.37 -14.15
CA ASP A 320 -25.95 3.20 -14.44
C ASP A 320 -24.98 3.92 -13.48
N PHE A 321 -25.43 4.20 -12.26
CA PHE A 321 -24.62 4.90 -11.26
C PHE A 321 -23.46 4.02 -10.77
N SER A 322 -22.22 4.51 -10.91
CA SER A 322 -21.04 3.83 -10.40
C SER A 322 -20.99 3.82 -8.87
N THR A 323 -20.98 2.63 -8.26
CA THR A 323 -20.90 2.49 -6.80
C THR A 323 -19.61 3.06 -6.21
N ASP A 324 -18.54 3.23 -6.98
CA ASP A 324 -17.30 3.87 -6.53
C ASP A 324 -17.48 5.37 -6.19
N LYS A 325 -18.55 5.99 -6.68
CA LYS A 325 -18.94 7.37 -6.39
C LYS A 325 -20.00 7.48 -5.29
N ILE A 326 -20.45 6.36 -4.71
CA ILE A 326 -21.63 6.33 -3.85
C ILE A 326 -21.42 7.11 -2.56
N LEU A 327 -20.26 7.01 -1.92
CA LEU A 327 -19.95 7.77 -0.71
C LEU A 327 -19.89 9.29 -0.98
N PRO A 328 -19.14 9.80 -1.97
CA PRO A 328 -19.18 11.23 -2.33
C PRO A 328 -20.59 11.73 -2.72
N TYR A 329 -21.36 10.90 -3.41
CA TYR A 329 -22.75 11.25 -3.76
C TYR A 329 -23.65 11.35 -2.52
N PHE A 330 -23.56 10.38 -1.61
CA PHE A 330 -24.26 10.43 -0.33
C PHE A 330 -23.88 11.66 0.49
N MET A 331 -22.58 12.01 0.50
CA MET A 331 -22.09 13.22 1.18
C MET A 331 -22.76 14.49 0.62
N SER A 332 -22.92 14.59 -0.70
CA SER A 332 -23.56 15.75 -1.33
C SER A 332 -25.05 15.89 -0.99
N LEU A 333 -25.71 14.77 -0.61
CA LEU A 333 -27.14 14.75 -0.27
C LEU A 333 -27.43 15.00 1.21
N THR A 334 -26.54 14.53 2.10
CA THR A 334 -26.89 14.40 3.53
C THR A 334 -25.96 15.15 4.48
N PHE A 335 -24.75 15.53 4.06
CA PHE A 335 -23.78 16.10 4.98
C PHE A 335 -24.01 17.60 5.17
N PRO A 336 -23.97 18.09 6.42
CA PRO A 336 -23.99 19.50 6.70
C PRO A 336 -22.69 20.18 6.20
N ARG A 337 -22.80 21.50 5.94
CA ARG A 337 -21.68 22.36 5.56
C ARG A 337 -20.56 22.27 6.60
N GLY A 338 -19.31 22.27 6.18
CA GLY A 338 -18.13 22.07 7.01
C GLY A 338 -17.79 20.58 7.22
N ILE A 339 -18.77 19.70 7.36
CA ILE A 339 -18.49 18.25 7.47
C ILE A 339 -18.10 17.66 6.11
N VAL A 340 -18.65 18.16 5.00
CA VAL A 340 -18.21 17.78 3.66
C VAL A 340 -16.71 18.07 3.49
N GLY A 341 -16.27 19.28 3.86
CA GLY A 341 -14.86 19.68 3.83
C GLY A 341 -13.97 18.82 4.72
N LEU A 342 -14.43 18.50 5.94
CA LEU A 342 -13.69 17.61 6.85
C LEU A 342 -13.52 16.20 6.27
N VAL A 343 -14.55 15.63 5.67
CA VAL A 343 -14.46 14.27 5.10
C VAL A 343 -13.64 14.27 3.81
N ILE A 344 -13.72 15.28 2.97
CA ILE A 344 -12.82 15.44 1.82
C ILE A 344 -11.37 15.59 2.31
N ALA A 345 -11.11 16.39 3.34
CA ALA A 345 -9.78 16.50 3.95
C ALA A 345 -9.30 15.16 4.51
N SER A 346 -10.20 14.34 5.06
CA SER A 346 -9.92 12.99 5.55
C SER A 346 -9.53 12.02 4.41
N ILE A 347 -10.26 12.07 3.30
CA ILE A 347 -9.92 11.30 2.09
C ILE A 347 -8.58 11.78 1.52
N MET A 348 -8.34 13.08 1.46
CA MET A 348 -7.05 13.65 1.06
C MET A 348 -5.93 13.24 2.01
N ALA A 349 -6.15 13.24 3.33
CA ALA A 349 -5.17 12.80 4.32
C ALA A 349 -4.76 11.35 4.10
N SER A 350 -5.74 10.47 3.84
CA SER A 350 -5.48 9.06 3.53
C SER A 350 -4.71 8.87 2.21
N SER A 351 -4.91 9.76 1.25
CA SER A 351 -4.19 9.74 -0.02
C SER A 351 -2.76 10.27 0.12
N LEU A 352 -2.63 11.48 0.67
CA LEU A 352 -1.36 12.20 0.68
C LEU A 352 -0.30 11.49 1.52
N SER A 353 -0.70 10.82 2.63
CA SER A 353 0.19 9.95 3.42
C SER A 353 0.78 8.78 2.62
N SER A 354 -0.01 8.21 1.73
CA SER A 354 0.44 7.12 0.86
C SER A 354 1.32 7.62 -0.28
N VAL A 355 1.02 8.78 -0.85
CA VAL A 355 1.76 9.36 -1.98
C VAL A 355 3.13 9.86 -1.53
N ASP A 356 3.23 10.64 -0.45
CA ASP A 356 4.50 11.18 0.04
C ASP A 356 5.44 10.05 0.52
N SER A 357 4.86 9.03 1.14
CA SER A 357 5.57 7.81 1.54
C SER A 357 6.15 7.06 0.34
N ALA A 358 5.36 6.90 -0.72
CA ALA A 358 5.78 6.24 -1.94
C ALA A 358 6.86 7.05 -2.67
N ILE A 359 6.68 8.37 -2.81
CA ILE A 359 7.67 9.25 -3.42
C ILE A 359 9.00 9.18 -2.66
N ASN A 360 8.97 9.30 -1.31
CA ASN A 360 10.19 9.26 -0.48
C ASN A 360 10.91 7.92 -0.60
N SER A 361 10.19 6.80 -0.61
CA SER A 361 10.79 5.47 -0.71
C SER A 361 11.31 5.17 -2.11
N CYS A 362 10.59 5.55 -3.18
CA CYS A 362 11.10 5.45 -4.55
C CYS A 362 12.34 6.32 -4.75
N THR A 363 12.37 7.51 -4.15
CA THR A 363 13.54 8.39 -4.17
C THR A 363 14.74 7.73 -3.47
N SER A 364 14.52 7.11 -2.28
CA SER A 364 15.60 6.42 -1.58
C SER A 364 16.17 5.27 -2.41
N VAL A 365 15.30 4.49 -3.06
CA VAL A 365 15.71 3.39 -3.95
C VAL A 365 16.50 3.93 -5.16
N VAL A 366 16.04 5.00 -5.80
CA VAL A 366 16.79 5.58 -6.95
C VAL A 366 18.15 6.11 -6.51
N VAL A 367 18.24 6.77 -5.37
CA VAL A 367 19.52 7.30 -4.89
C VAL A 367 20.47 6.19 -4.48
N VAL A 368 20.00 5.22 -3.70
CA VAL A 368 20.86 4.19 -3.11
C VAL A 368 21.14 3.05 -4.09
N ASP A 369 20.09 2.54 -4.75
CA ASP A 369 20.20 1.32 -5.55
C ASP A 369 20.62 1.57 -7.01
N PHE A 370 20.31 2.76 -7.55
CA PHE A 370 20.68 3.09 -8.92
C PHE A 370 21.80 4.15 -8.99
N TYR A 371 21.62 5.34 -8.39
CA TYR A 371 22.60 6.41 -8.53
C TYR A 371 23.92 6.08 -7.84
N ASN A 372 23.91 5.78 -6.54
CA ASN A 372 25.15 5.47 -5.82
C ASN A 372 25.80 4.18 -6.34
N ARG A 373 24.99 3.15 -6.61
CA ARG A 373 25.50 1.83 -6.97
C ARG A 373 25.90 1.70 -8.43
N LEU A 374 25.06 2.12 -9.38
CA LEU A 374 25.30 1.93 -10.81
C LEU A 374 26.05 3.11 -11.46
N VAL A 375 25.75 4.36 -11.02
CA VAL A 375 26.37 5.55 -11.63
C VAL A 375 27.70 5.89 -10.95
N LEU A 376 27.76 5.87 -9.62
CA LEU A 376 28.98 6.19 -8.86
C LEU A 376 29.85 4.96 -8.57
N GLY A 377 29.38 3.74 -8.82
CA GLY A 377 30.12 2.50 -8.59
C GLY A 377 30.40 2.17 -7.13
N ARG A 378 29.70 2.82 -6.18
CA ARG A 378 29.97 2.68 -4.73
C ARG A 378 29.42 1.35 -4.19
N GLN A 379 30.19 0.76 -3.29
CA GLN A 379 29.69 -0.35 -2.47
C GLN A 379 28.96 0.19 -1.23
N THR A 380 28.15 -0.65 -0.60
CA THR A 380 27.28 -0.30 0.56
C THR A 380 28.07 0.29 1.74
N ASP A 381 29.36 -0.06 1.89
CA ASP A 381 30.22 0.43 2.96
C ASP A 381 30.94 1.75 2.67
N ASP A 382 30.88 2.22 1.44
CA ASP A 382 31.60 3.44 1.00
C ASP A 382 30.76 4.70 1.34
N ARG A 383 30.80 5.10 2.61
CA ARG A 383 30.12 6.31 3.12
C ARG A 383 30.93 7.54 2.67
N GLY A 384 30.45 8.19 1.61
CA GLY A 384 31.08 9.38 1.04
C GLY A 384 31.27 10.54 2.02
N GLY A 385 32.27 11.39 1.74
CA GLY A 385 32.55 12.58 2.53
C GLY A 385 31.48 13.69 2.39
N ARG A 386 31.50 14.71 3.28
CA ARG A 386 30.50 15.80 3.39
C ARG A 386 30.16 16.54 2.07
N GLY A 387 31.06 16.57 1.08
CA GLY A 387 30.80 17.22 -0.22
C GLY A 387 29.85 16.43 -1.11
N ASP A 388 29.81 15.12 -0.92
CA ASP A 388 28.99 14.17 -1.65
C ASP A 388 27.54 14.13 -1.16
N ASP A 389 27.32 14.41 0.13
CA ASP A 389 25.98 14.45 0.73
C ASP A 389 25.09 15.50 0.08
N ARG A 390 25.65 16.69 -0.26
CA ARG A 390 24.89 17.76 -0.94
C ARG A 390 24.42 17.35 -2.32
N ARG A 391 25.29 16.66 -3.08
CA ARG A 391 24.94 16.17 -4.42
C ARG A 391 23.89 15.08 -4.36
N GLN A 392 23.99 14.16 -3.42
CA GLN A 392 23.01 13.10 -3.22
C GLN A 392 21.64 13.66 -2.78
N VAL A 393 21.61 14.68 -1.91
CA VAL A 393 20.36 15.38 -1.53
C VAL A 393 19.76 16.10 -2.73
N LEU A 394 20.57 16.70 -3.61
CA LEU A 394 20.05 17.30 -4.85
C LEU A 394 19.44 16.25 -5.78
N VAL A 395 20.13 15.11 -5.99
CA VAL A 395 19.61 13.98 -6.78
C VAL A 395 18.31 13.47 -6.16
N ALA A 396 18.22 13.34 -4.82
CA ALA A 396 17.01 12.95 -4.13
C ALA A 396 15.86 13.92 -4.41
N ARG A 397 16.09 15.23 -4.34
CA ARG A 397 15.06 16.24 -4.64
C ARG A 397 14.59 16.18 -6.10
N VAL A 398 15.51 16.04 -7.03
CA VAL A 398 15.18 15.89 -8.46
C VAL A 398 14.36 14.61 -8.70
N ALA A 399 14.77 13.49 -8.11
CA ALA A 399 14.02 12.24 -8.19
C ALA A 399 12.61 12.37 -7.56
N THR A 400 12.48 13.05 -6.42
CA THR A 400 11.19 13.35 -5.77
C THR A 400 10.25 14.10 -6.72
N VAL A 401 10.74 15.16 -7.37
CA VAL A 401 9.94 15.93 -8.35
C VAL A 401 9.58 15.06 -9.56
N GLY A 402 10.52 14.25 -10.04
CA GLY A 402 10.29 13.32 -11.16
C GLY A 402 9.21 12.29 -10.85
N PHE A 403 9.25 11.66 -9.67
CA PHE A 403 8.22 10.69 -9.25
C PHE A 403 6.86 11.35 -9.03
N GLY A 404 6.81 12.53 -8.41
CA GLY A 404 5.57 13.27 -8.23
C GLY A 404 4.93 13.64 -9.55
N ALA A 405 5.70 14.15 -10.52
CA ALA A 405 5.22 14.46 -11.86
C ALA A 405 4.73 13.21 -12.60
N LEU A 406 5.51 12.12 -12.58
CA LEU A 406 5.14 10.87 -13.25
C LEU A 406 3.88 10.23 -12.63
N GLY A 407 3.77 10.18 -11.30
CA GLY A 407 2.58 9.71 -10.59
C GLY A 407 1.33 10.53 -10.95
N THR A 408 1.48 11.85 -11.03
CA THR A 408 0.38 12.77 -11.42
C THR A 408 -0.07 12.53 -12.87
N LEU A 409 0.86 12.37 -13.80
CA LEU A 409 0.55 12.09 -15.21
C LEU A 409 -0.14 10.72 -15.38
N LEU A 410 0.33 9.71 -14.66
CA LEU A 410 -0.29 8.38 -14.67
C LEU A 410 -1.71 8.42 -14.08
N ALA A 411 -1.97 9.25 -13.05
CA ALA A 411 -3.27 9.38 -12.41
C ALA A 411 -4.39 9.79 -13.38
N ILE A 412 -4.08 10.54 -14.44
CA ILE A 412 -5.05 10.98 -15.45
C ILE A 412 -5.71 9.79 -16.17
N ASN A 413 -5.02 8.66 -16.29
CA ASN A 413 -5.48 7.49 -17.04
C ASN A 413 -5.95 6.30 -16.18
N VAL A 414 -5.90 6.41 -14.86
CA VAL A 414 -6.24 5.32 -13.93
C VAL A 414 -7.65 4.79 -14.11
N SER A 415 -8.63 5.66 -14.39
CA SER A 415 -10.04 5.29 -14.56
C SER A 415 -10.31 4.30 -15.71
N ARG A 416 -9.36 4.16 -16.64
CA ARG A 416 -9.50 3.25 -17.80
C ARG A 416 -9.29 1.77 -17.44
N ILE A 417 -8.81 1.46 -16.23
CA ILE A 417 -8.48 0.08 -15.81
C ILE A 417 -9.72 -0.67 -15.33
N GLY A 418 -10.69 0.02 -14.73
CA GLY A 418 -11.93 -0.59 -14.22
C GLY A 418 -12.38 0.03 -12.89
N SER A 419 -13.08 -0.76 -12.05
CA SER A 419 -13.49 -0.34 -10.71
C SER A 419 -12.29 -0.16 -9.78
N LEU A 420 -12.46 0.60 -8.68
CA LEU A 420 -11.38 0.82 -7.69
C LEU A 420 -10.82 -0.50 -7.12
N LEU A 421 -11.68 -1.50 -6.91
CA LEU A 421 -11.24 -2.83 -6.45
C LEU A 421 -10.39 -3.56 -7.50
N GLU A 422 -10.74 -3.46 -8.77
CA GLU A 422 -9.94 -4.03 -9.87
C GLU A 422 -8.61 -3.30 -10.04
N ILE A 423 -8.62 -1.95 -9.96
CA ILE A 423 -7.40 -1.13 -10.01
C ILE A 423 -6.45 -1.55 -8.88
N ALA A 424 -6.97 -1.69 -7.64
CA ALA A 424 -6.16 -2.09 -6.50
C ALA A 424 -5.50 -3.46 -6.71
N ASN A 425 -6.18 -4.40 -7.31
CA ASN A 425 -5.62 -5.74 -7.48
C ASN A 425 -4.82 -5.92 -8.77
N LYS A 426 -5.28 -5.35 -9.90
CA LYS A 426 -4.59 -5.50 -11.19
C LYS A 426 -3.34 -4.61 -11.31
N LEU A 427 -3.40 -3.37 -10.82
CA LEU A 427 -2.30 -2.42 -10.94
C LEU A 427 -1.36 -2.43 -9.71
N ILE A 428 -1.94 -2.46 -8.51
CA ILE A 428 -1.18 -2.31 -7.28
C ILE A 428 -0.63 -3.67 -6.82
N ASN A 429 -1.51 -4.65 -6.62
CA ASN A 429 -1.12 -5.92 -6.00
C ASN A 429 -0.47 -6.91 -6.96
N ALA A 430 -0.62 -6.78 -8.27
CA ALA A 430 -0.09 -7.74 -9.24
C ALA A 430 1.42 -7.99 -9.09
N PHE A 431 2.20 -6.96 -8.79
CA PHE A 431 3.67 -7.06 -8.68
C PHE A 431 4.18 -7.50 -7.31
N THR A 432 3.33 -7.58 -6.29
CA THR A 432 3.73 -7.97 -4.94
C THR A 432 4.18 -9.42 -4.85
N GLY A 433 3.51 -10.33 -5.56
CA GLY A 433 3.82 -11.75 -5.55
C GLY A 433 5.22 -12.10 -6.07
N PRO A 434 5.61 -11.66 -7.27
CA PRO A 434 6.96 -11.87 -7.80
C PRO A 434 8.05 -11.30 -6.90
N LEU A 435 7.87 -10.09 -6.38
CA LEU A 435 8.81 -9.46 -5.46
C LEU A 435 8.97 -10.31 -4.19
N PHE A 436 7.87 -10.76 -3.60
CA PHE A 436 7.89 -11.65 -2.44
C PHE A 436 8.58 -12.97 -2.74
N GLY A 437 8.35 -13.58 -3.92
CA GLY A 437 9.01 -14.80 -4.37
C GLY A 437 10.53 -14.66 -4.44
N ILE A 438 11.05 -13.54 -4.96
CA ILE A 438 12.49 -13.24 -4.98
C ILE A 438 13.06 -13.24 -3.55
N TYR A 439 12.38 -12.59 -2.59
CA TYR A 439 12.82 -12.57 -1.20
C TYR A 439 12.72 -13.92 -0.52
N LEU A 440 11.68 -14.72 -0.77
CA LEU A 440 11.59 -16.07 -0.23
C LEU A 440 12.73 -16.96 -0.72
N LEU A 441 13.07 -16.89 -2.01
CA LEU A 441 14.23 -17.59 -2.56
C LEU A 441 15.54 -17.10 -1.93
N ALA A 442 15.68 -15.80 -1.70
CA ALA A 442 16.86 -15.21 -1.07
C ALA A 442 17.03 -15.65 0.39
N MET A 443 15.96 -15.58 1.18
CA MET A 443 15.97 -15.83 2.61
C MET A 443 16.05 -17.32 2.95
N PHE A 444 15.33 -18.17 2.24
CA PHE A 444 15.12 -19.56 2.65
C PHE A 444 15.80 -20.60 1.77
N SER A 445 16.15 -20.28 0.52
CA SER A 445 16.82 -21.26 -0.35
C SER A 445 18.32 -21.28 -0.11
N ARG A 446 18.86 -22.45 0.30
CA ARG A 446 20.30 -22.68 0.40
C ARG A 446 20.98 -22.97 -0.95
N ARG A 447 20.21 -23.10 -2.03
CA ARG A 447 20.72 -23.46 -3.36
C ARG A 447 20.56 -22.37 -4.39
N ALA A 448 19.64 -21.41 -4.17
CA ALA A 448 19.35 -20.34 -5.12
C ALA A 448 20.57 -19.44 -5.38
N THR A 449 20.79 -19.12 -6.64
CA THR A 449 21.84 -18.24 -7.13
C THR A 449 21.26 -17.13 -7.99
N ALA A 450 22.07 -16.14 -8.38
CA ALA A 450 21.60 -14.92 -9.05
C ALA A 450 20.82 -15.18 -10.34
N VAL A 451 21.35 -16.01 -11.26
CA VAL A 451 20.73 -16.23 -12.59
C VAL A 451 19.36 -16.91 -12.50
N PRO A 452 19.18 -18.04 -11.77
CA PRO A 452 17.86 -18.62 -11.54
C PRO A 452 16.85 -17.65 -10.96
N VAL A 453 17.25 -16.85 -9.95
CA VAL A 453 16.34 -15.92 -9.28
C VAL A 453 15.98 -14.73 -10.19
N LEU A 454 16.93 -14.22 -10.97
CA LEU A 454 16.69 -13.16 -11.95
C LEU A 454 15.64 -13.60 -12.98
N ILE A 455 15.84 -14.75 -13.61
CA ILE A 455 14.91 -15.30 -14.61
C ILE A 455 13.55 -15.59 -13.96
N ALA A 456 13.53 -16.18 -12.76
CA ALA A 456 12.31 -16.46 -12.03
C ALA A 456 11.50 -15.21 -11.70
N GLY A 457 12.17 -14.13 -11.28
CA GLY A 457 11.54 -12.84 -11.00
C GLY A 457 10.89 -12.21 -12.24
N VAL A 458 11.57 -12.28 -13.38
CA VAL A 458 11.02 -11.81 -14.66
C VAL A 458 9.82 -12.66 -15.09
N LEU A 459 9.94 -13.98 -15.05
CA LEU A 459 8.85 -14.90 -15.41
C LEU A 459 7.64 -14.72 -14.48
N GLY A 460 7.86 -14.58 -13.18
CA GLY A 460 6.79 -14.32 -12.21
C GLY A 460 6.08 -13.00 -12.49
N SER A 461 6.82 -11.93 -12.77
CA SER A 461 6.26 -10.62 -13.11
C SER A 461 5.45 -10.67 -14.41
N PHE A 462 5.95 -11.37 -15.42
CA PHE A 462 5.22 -11.61 -16.66
C PHE A 462 3.95 -12.43 -16.42
N THR A 463 4.01 -13.49 -15.59
CA THR A 463 2.85 -14.30 -15.22
C THR A 463 1.79 -13.46 -14.51
N SER A 464 2.17 -12.64 -13.53
CA SER A 464 1.24 -11.72 -12.87
C SER A 464 0.55 -10.78 -13.86
N TYR A 465 1.32 -10.16 -14.75
CA TYR A 465 0.80 -9.28 -15.79
C TYR A 465 -0.16 -10.02 -16.74
N TYR A 466 0.24 -11.20 -17.21
CA TYR A 466 -0.56 -12.00 -18.12
C TYR A 466 -1.91 -12.41 -17.49
N VAL A 467 -1.88 -12.89 -16.26
CA VAL A 467 -3.09 -13.25 -15.50
C VAL A 467 -3.98 -12.02 -15.28
N ALA A 468 -3.40 -10.85 -14.92
CA ALA A 468 -4.17 -9.65 -14.64
C ALA A 468 -4.89 -9.07 -15.87
N TYR A 469 -4.27 -9.16 -17.06
CA TYR A 469 -4.73 -8.40 -18.24
C TYR A 469 -5.07 -9.23 -19.47
N ARG A 470 -4.73 -10.53 -19.48
CA ARG A 470 -4.87 -11.39 -20.68
C ARG A 470 -5.67 -12.67 -20.44
N THR A 471 -6.23 -12.85 -19.22
CA THR A 471 -7.04 -14.01 -18.88
C THR A 471 -8.37 -13.60 -18.25
N SER A 472 -9.33 -14.52 -18.19
CA SER A 472 -10.60 -14.39 -17.44
C SER A 472 -10.45 -14.67 -15.94
N ILE A 473 -9.26 -15.02 -15.45
CA ILE A 473 -9.00 -15.31 -14.04
C ILE A 473 -9.32 -14.08 -13.17
N GLY A 474 -10.02 -14.32 -12.07
CA GLY A 474 -10.46 -13.28 -11.14
C GLY A 474 -9.30 -12.39 -10.64
N PHE A 475 -9.57 -11.12 -10.53
CA PHE A 475 -8.58 -10.08 -10.24
C PHE A 475 -7.85 -10.21 -8.87
N MET A 476 -8.27 -11.13 -8.01
CA MET A 476 -7.58 -11.44 -6.74
C MET A 476 -6.35 -12.35 -6.95
N TRP A 477 -6.25 -13.08 -8.05
CA TRP A 477 -5.24 -14.11 -8.24
C TRP A 477 -3.87 -13.68 -8.81
N PRO A 478 -3.71 -12.55 -9.54
CA PRO A 478 -2.47 -12.22 -10.23
C PRO A 478 -1.21 -12.32 -9.38
N SER A 479 -1.22 -11.76 -8.15
CA SER A 479 -0.07 -11.81 -7.26
C SER A 479 0.27 -13.23 -6.80
N THR A 480 -0.75 -14.06 -6.55
CA THR A 480 -0.57 -15.46 -6.13
C THR A 480 0.05 -16.30 -7.25
N PHE A 481 -0.44 -16.14 -8.48
CA PHE A 481 0.15 -16.82 -9.65
C PHE A 481 1.58 -16.34 -9.92
N GLY A 482 1.85 -15.05 -9.79
CA GLY A 482 3.18 -14.48 -9.91
C GLY A 482 4.16 -15.02 -8.87
N LEU A 483 3.71 -15.13 -7.61
CA LEU A 483 4.48 -15.77 -6.54
C LEU A 483 4.80 -17.23 -6.87
N ALA A 484 3.78 -18.01 -7.22
CA ALA A 484 3.93 -19.41 -7.56
C ALA A 484 4.90 -19.62 -8.73
N ALA A 485 4.74 -18.83 -9.81
CA ALA A 485 5.63 -18.88 -10.97
C ALA A 485 7.08 -18.54 -10.59
N THR A 486 7.30 -17.51 -9.75
CA THR A 486 8.63 -17.13 -9.29
C THR A 486 9.27 -18.26 -8.48
N LEU A 487 8.55 -18.88 -7.53
CA LEU A 487 9.08 -19.94 -6.69
C LEU A 487 9.37 -21.21 -7.49
N ILE A 488 8.44 -21.63 -8.36
CA ILE A 488 8.58 -22.83 -9.20
C ILE A 488 9.74 -22.65 -10.19
N ALA A 489 9.75 -21.53 -10.95
CA ALA A 489 10.82 -21.26 -11.90
C ALA A 489 12.19 -21.14 -11.19
N GLY A 490 12.25 -20.46 -10.05
CA GLY A 490 13.48 -20.33 -9.27
C GLY A 490 14.00 -21.67 -8.76
N TRP A 491 13.12 -22.55 -8.30
CA TRP A 491 13.49 -23.88 -7.87
C TRP A 491 13.95 -24.76 -9.05
N VAL A 492 13.16 -24.81 -10.13
CA VAL A 492 13.48 -25.61 -11.34
C VAL A 492 14.82 -25.18 -11.93
N LEU A 493 15.01 -23.87 -12.16
CA LEU A 493 16.23 -23.34 -12.76
C LEU A 493 17.46 -23.58 -11.84
N THR A 494 17.29 -23.50 -10.54
CA THR A 494 18.35 -23.81 -9.58
C THR A 494 18.80 -25.28 -9.71
N VAL A 495 17.86 -26.21 -9.89
CA VAL A 495 18.16 -27.63 -10.07
C VAL A 495 18.80 -27.90 -11.44
N VAL A 496 18.23 -27.34 -12.51
CA VAL A 496 18.67 -27.56 -13.90
C VAL A 496 20.06 -26.97 -14.15
N LEU A 497 20.31 -25.75 -13.73
CA LEU A 497 21.58 -25.04 -13.96
C LEU A 497 22.70 -25.50 -13.01
N ARG A 498 22.37 -26.30 -11.99
CA ARG A 498 23.33 -26.87 -11.02
C ARG A 498 24.31 -25.85 -10.43
N THR A 499 23.92 -24.57 -10.36
CA THR A 499 24.75 -23.52 -9.79
C THR A 499 24.81 -23.65 -8.27
N ARG A 500 25.96 -23.28 -7.67
CA ARG A 500 26.13 -23.31 -6.22
C ARG A 500 26.38 -21.90 -5.68
N PRO A 501 25.70 -21.48 -4.62
CA PRO A 501 25.97 -20.19 -4.00
C PRO A 501 27.33 -20.20 -3.30
N SER A 502 27.96 -19.01 -3.15
CA SER A 502 29.18 -18.85 -2.37
C SER A 502 28.91 -19.06 -0.87
N GLU A 503 29.95 -19.38 -0.09
CA GLU A 503 29.82 -19.49 1.38
C GLU A 503 29.37 -18.16 2.01
N ALA A 504 29.86 -17.03 1.50
CA ALA A 504 29.43 -15.70 1.94
C ALA A 504 27.92 -15.51 1.72
N ALA A 505 27.41 -15.91 0.56
CA ALA A 505 25.98 -15.85 0.26
C ALA A 505 25.15 -16.77 1.18
N LEU A 506 25.64 -17.94 1.55
CA LEU A 506 24.93 -18.86 2.47
C LEU A 506 24.78 -18.27 3.87
N LYS A 507 25.76 -17.52 4.37
CA LYS A 507 25.70 -16.81 5.65
C LYS A 507 24.60 -15.75 5.71
N LEU A 508 24.10 -15.30 4.57
CA LEU A 508 23.01 -14.32 4.44
C LEU A 508 21.62 -14.98 4.31
N THR A 509 21.51 -16.30 4.43
CA THR A 509 20.20 -16.96 4.57
C THR A 509 19.57 -16.65 5.92
N TRP A 510 18.25 -16.66 5.99
CA TRP A 510 17.51 -16.39 7.23
C TRP A 510 17.99 -17.28 8.39
N TRP A 511 18.25 -18.56 8.10
CA TRP A 511 18.70 -19.53 9.08
C TRP A 511 20.02 -19.12 9.76
N GLU A 512 20.97 -18.62 8.98
CA GLU A 512 22.29 -18.23 9.50
C GLU A 512 22.23 -16.84 10.16
N VAL A 513 21.54 -15.88 9.56
CA VAL A 513 21.36 -14.52 10.11
C VAL A 513 20.64 -14.58 11.47
N VAL A 514 19.60 -15.41 11.62
CA VAL A 514 18.79 -15.46 12.85
C VAL A 514 19.36 -16.43 13.89
N LYS A 515 20.03 -17.54 13.50
CA LYS A 515 20.68 -18.48 14.43
C LYS A 515 21.84 -17.88 15.23
N SER A 516 22.60 -16.97 14.64
CA SER A 516 23.73 -16.33 15.35
C SER A 516 23.34 -15.60 16.63
N GLU A 517 22.04 -15.35 16.86
CA GLU A 517 21.52 -14.73 18.09
C GLU A 517 21.18 -15.74 19.19
N ALA A 518 20.73 -16.93 18.82
CA ALA A 518 20.49 -17.98 19.81
C ALA A 518 21.80 -18.35 20.52
N ALA A 519 22.93 -18.23 19.82
CA ALA A 519 24.26 -18.42 20.40
C ALA A 519 24.76 -17.22 21.22
N ALA A 520 24.43 -15.96 20.79
CA ALA A 520 24.87 -14.74 21.50
C ALA A 520 24.05 -14.43 22.76
N ASN A 521 22.81 -14.94 22.87
CA ASN A 521 21.98 -14.80 24.06
C ASN A 521 22.13 -15.97 25.05
N LEU A 522 23.00 -16.96 24.75
CA LEU A 522 23.36 -18.07 25.62
C LEU A 522 24.76 -17.92 26.24
N VAL A 523 25.46 -16.83 25.95
CA VAL A 523 26.69 -16.38 26.60
C VAL A 523 26.39 -15.04 27.32
#